data_91e732a2ef7a1934f6dffca46d5c19dd
#
_entry.id   91e732a2ef7a1934f6dffca46d5c19dd
#
_cell.length_a   1.000
_cell.length_b   1.000
_cell.length_c   1.000
_cell.angle_alpha   90.00
_cell.angle_beta   90.00
_cell.angle_gamma   90.00
#
_symmetry.space_group_name_H-M   'P 1'
#
loop_
_entity.id
_entity.type
_entity.pdbx_description
1 polymer ?
#
loop_
_entity_poly.entity_id
_entity_poly.type
_entity_poly.pdbx_seq_one_letter_code
_entity_poly.pdbx_strand_id
1 'polypeptide(L)'
;TGTKAARLKVARKVIKEKTEWLKSGAYLQGNERKVYADELLYRNEAKMYGKAREQVVTTRTNLSEFLKVIKEKVNAKSYENYVSKLRIFNAWLKSNKLDELSITNISRQHIIDFSVYLSSEQKLSRLTIKKYIQIIHSFFNFEFDRNSIIVNPAERIPTMGKIVDCAAVPFQKDDRAKLKEAISGADPQLWLACQVQYYCAIRPGTELRLMKLSWIDFENCTFRIPNIEAKNNKTEIVSIPQFLIDEMKALQLHLFTDKNLYVFGKYGRPGPEPLGKNTMRDRFNRYREVLEISPDHKFYSWKHTGAISLIQNGAKPYDLKNHLRHASFATTEEYLKKQSGNTDNNISTFATEI
;
A
#
# COMPACT_ATOMS: atom_id res chain seq x y z
N THR A 1 44.32 27.27 20.38
CA THR A 1 45.61 26.56 20.32
C THR A 1 46.14 26.28 21.73
N GLY A 2 45.50 25.40 22.49
CA GLY A 2 45.96 24.99 23.82
C GLY A 2 46.60 23.59 23.75
N THR A 3 47.53 23.30 24.69
CA THR A 3 48.13 21.98 24.82
C THR A 3 47.06 20.88 25.01
N LYS A 4 47.41 19.63 24.67
CA LYS A 4 46.51 18.48 24.83
C LYS A 4 45.91 18.37 26.25
N ALA A 5 46.73 18.72 27.27
CA ALA A 5 46.34 18.74 28.68
C ALA A 5 45.28 19.84 28.98
N ALA A 6 45.41 21.03 28.40
CA ALA A 6 44.44 22.12 28.56
C ALA A 6 43.09 21.77 27.92
N ARG A 7 43.11 21.15 26.73
CA ARG A 7 41.89 20.68 26.07
C ARG A 7 41.17 19.56 26.85
N LEU A 8 41.90 18.65 27.43
CA LEU A 8 41.37 17.60 28.31
C LEU A 8 40.76 18.17 29.60
N LYS A 9 41.34 19.21 30.19
CA LYS A 9 40.83 19.88 31.37
C LYS A 9 39.49 20.59 31.06
N VAL A 10 39.42 21.30 29.93
CA VAL A 10 38.19 21.96 29.48
C VAL A 10 37.11 20.90 29.15
N ALA A 11 37.46 19.82 28.45
CA ALA A 11 36.53 18.76 28.15
C ALA A 11 35.94 18.10 29.41
N ARG A 12 36.79 17.83 30.42
CA ARG A 12 36.32 17.29 31.72
C ARG A 12 35.43 18.25 32.47
N LYS A 13 35.67 19.55 32.42
CA LYS A 13 34.84 20.57 33.04
C LYS A 13 33.47 20.60 32.36
N VAL A 14 33.43 20.67 31.03
CA VAL A 14 32.17 20.67 30.25
C VAL A 14 31.37 19.39 30.46
N ILE A 15 32.04 18.22 30.52
CA ILE A 15 31.37 16.95 30.81
C ILE A 15 30.76 16.96 32.21
N LYS A 16 31.49 17.46 33.21
CA LYS A 16 30.98 17.55 34.58
C LYS A 16 29.79 18.46 34.69
N GLU A 17 29.86 19.69 34.14
CA GLU A 17 28.77 20.65 34.13
C GLU A 17 27.53 20.11 33.38
N LYS A 18 27.71 19.48 32.26
CA LYS A 18 26.60 18.85 31.50
C LYS A 18 26.02 17.61 32.22
N THR A 19 26.85 16.84 32.89
CA THR A 19 26.39 15.68 33.69
C THR A 19 25.59 16.14 34.91
N GLU A 20 26.00 17.23 35.58
CA GLU A 20 25.28 17.81 36.69
C GLU A 20 23.95 18.45 36.25
N TRP A 21 23.96 19.14 35.12
CA TRP A 21 22.74 19.69 34.51
C TRP A 21 21.75 18.58 34.07
N LEU A 22 22.23 17.48 33.49
CA LEU A 22 21.42 16.29 33.20
C LEU A 22 20.87 15.62 34.46
N LYS A 23 21.66 15.58 35.56
CA LYS A 23 21.22 15.05 36.87
C LYS A 23 20.20 15.93 37.56
N SER A 24 20.19 17.24 37.29
CA SER A 24 19.27 18.21 37.91
C SER A 24 17.82 18.09 37.44
N GLY A 25 17.55 17.31 36.39
CA GLY A 25 16.20 17.07 35.89
C GLY A 25 15.53 18.26 35.20
N ALA A 26 16.15 19.46 35.19
CA ALA A 26 15.58 20.71 34.65
C ALA A 26 15.27 20.68 33.15
N TYR A 27 15.66 19.63 32.48
CA TYR A 27 15.65 19.47 31.04
C TYR A 27 14.75 18.34 30.55
N LEU A 28 13.97 17.81 31.45
CA LEU A 28 13.46 16.46 31.33
C LEU A 28 11.93 16.43 31.19
N GLN A 29 11.39 16.98 30.14
CA GLN A 29 9.99 16.73 29.76
C GLN A 29 9.91 15.88 28.48
N GLY A 30 9.32 14.69 28.62
CA GLY A 30 8.86 13.85 27.54
C GLY A 30 9.91 12.91 26.86
N ASN A 31 9.47 12.23 25.81
CA ASN A 31 10.23 11.27 25.02
C ASN A 31 11.49 11.83 24.31
N GLU A 32 11.62 13.14 24.18
CA GLU A 32 12.81 13.82 23.64
C GLU A 32 14.07 13.52 24.46
N ARG A 33 13.89 13.26 25.72
CA ARG A 33 14.91 12.92 26.67
C ARG A 33 15.67 11.64 26.36
N LYS A 34 14.92 10.57 25.98
CA LYS A 34 15.49 9.27 25.67
C LYS A 34 16.32 9.33 24.40
N VAL A 35 15.81 10.02 23.41
CA VAL A 35 16.47 10.20 22.10
C VAL A 35 17.81 10.97 22.26
N TYR A 36 17.83 12.02 23.08
CA TYR A 36 19.04 12.82 23.26
C TYR A 36 20.11 12.11 24.14
N ALA A 37 19.70 11.41 25.16
CA ALA A 37 20.60 10.60 26.00
C ALA A 37 21.22 9.45 25.19
N ASP A 38 20.42 8.78 24.37
CA ASP A 38 20.88 7.72 23.47
C ASP A 38 21.81 8.30 22.39
N GLU A 39 21.54 9.47 21.87
CA GLU A 39 22.40 10.18 20.91
C GLU A 39 23.77 10.58 21.50
N LEU A 40 23.80 10.99 22.76
CA LEU A 40 25.03 11.37 23.46
C LEU A 40 25.89 10.13 23.81
N LEU A 41 25.26 9.05 24.25
CA LEU A 41 25.92 7.75 24.51
C LEU A 41 26.54 7.22 23.21
N TYR A 42 25.82 7.24 22.12
CA TYR A 42 26.26 6.72 20.84
C TYR A 42 27.40 7.57 20.23
N ARG A 43 27.36 8.90 20.36
CA ARG A 43 28.47 9.79 19.96
C ARG A 43 29.75 9.52 20.73
N ASN A 44 29.64 9.12 21.99
CA ASN A 44 30.79 8.79 22.81
C ASN A 44 31.34 7.39 22.47
N GLU A 45 30.48 6.42 22.20
CA GLU A 45 30.89 5.08 21.74
C GLU A 45 31.51 5.13 20.33
N ALA A 46 30.95 5.88 19.40
CA ALA A 46 31.51 6.07 18.06
C ALA A 46 32.91 6.75 18.10
N LYS A 47 33.17 7.62 19.09
CA LYS A 47 34.49 8.18 19.31
C LYS A 47 35.49 7.18 19.95
N MET A 48 35.02 6.23 20.74
CA MET A 48 35.84 5.21 21.36
C MET A 48 36.19 4.07 20.38
N TYR A 49 35.30 3.71 19.49
CA TYR A 49 35.51 2.67 18.46
C TYR A 49 36.03 3.24 17.14
N GLY A 50 36.49 4.50 17.12
CA GLY A 50 36.97 5.26 15.99
C GLY A 50 37.87 4.52 15.01
N LYS A 51 37.27 3.97 14.01
CA LYS A 51 37.70 3.93 12.60
C LYS A 51 36.46 3.97 11.73
N ALA A 52 35.87 5.15 11.63
CA ALA A 52 35.01 5.43 10.51
C ALA A 52 35.82 5.22 9.24
N ARG A 53 35.37 4.31 8.40
CA ARG A 53 35.92 4.15 7.04
C ARG A 53 35.83 5.53 6.35
N GLU A 54 36.98 6.10 6.07
CA GLU A 54 37.13 7.31 5.25
C GLU A 54 36.82 7.02 3.76
N GLN A 55 35.67 6.47 3.48
CA GLN A 55 35.06 6.62 2.18
C GLN A 55 33.90 7.56 2.38
N VAL A 56 33.95 8.74 1.78
CA VAL A 56 32.78 9.63 1.68
C VAL A 56 31.74 8.90 0.86
N VAL A 57 30.95 8.08 1.55
CA VAL A 57 29.83 7.38 0.93
C VAL A 57 28.72 8.41 0.76
N THR A 58 28.46 8.77 -0.47
CA THR A 58 27.41 9.74 -0.79
C THR A 58 26.03 9.13 -0.57
N THR A 59 25.04 9.94 -0.27
CA THR A 59 23.65 9.49 -0.13
C THR A 59 23.17 8.69 -1.35
N ARG A 60 23.64 9.06 -2.54
CA ARG A 60 23.34 8.35 -3.79
C ARG A 60 23.86 6.89 -3.79
N THR A 61 25.07 6.68 -3.29
CA THR A 61 25.68 5.33 -3.20
C THR A 61 24.87 4.47 -2.24
N ASN A 62 24.48 5.00 -1.08
CA ASN A 62 23.70 4.31 -0.07
C ASN A 62 22.31 3.90 -0.60
N LEU A 63 21.64 4.77 -1.37
CA LEU A 63 20.36 4.43 -2.01
C LEU A 63 20.49 3.23 -2.95
N SER A 64 21.58 3.13 -3.70
CA SER A 64 21.80 2.00 -4.62
C SER A 64 22.07 0.68 -3.88
N GLU A 65 22.80 0.72 -2.76
CA GLU A 65 23.02 -0.45 -1.90
C GLU A 65 21.73 -0.92 -1.23
N PHE A 66 20.96 0.01 -0.69
CA PHE A 66 19.65 -0.29 -0.12
C PHE A 66 18.75 -1.00 -1.13
N LEU A 67 18.66 -0.49 -2.36
CA LEU A 67 17.85 -1.11 -3.41
C LEU A 67 18.30 -2.53 -3.75
N LYS A 68 19.61 -2.83 -3.71
CA LYS A 68 20.09 -4.21 -3.90
C LYS A 68 19.55 -5.14 -2.81
N VAL A 69 19.61 -4.72 -1.54
CA VAL A 69 19.12 -5.51 -0.41
C VAL A 69 17.59 -5.67 -0.45
N ILE A 70 16.85 -4.60 -0.77
CA ILE A 70 15.39 -4.66 -0.87
C ILE A 70 14.94 -5.59 -1.98
N LYS A 71 15.67 -5.67 -3.10
CA LYS A 71 15.35 -6.58 -4.21
C LYS A 71 15.25 -8.04 -3.77
N GLU A 72 16.11 -8.45 -2.83
CA GLU A 72 16.11 -9.83 -2.29
C GLU A 72 15.03 -10.05 -1.21
N LYS A 73 14.55 -8.96 -0.57
CA LYS A 73 13.62 -9.06 0.57
C LYS A 73 12.14 -8.96 0.19
N VAL A 74 11.82 -8.35 -0.93
CA VAL A 74 10.43 -8.05 -1.30
C VAL A 74 10.08 -8.58 -2.68
N ASN A 75 8.78 -8.79 -2.94
CA ASN A 75 8.33 -9.19 -4.27
C ASN A 75 8.56 -8.07 -5.31
N ALA A 76 8.57 -8.45 -6.61
CA ALA A 76 8.88 -7.56 -7.72
C ALA A 76 8.03 -6.26 -7.71
N LYS A 77 6.73 -6.35 -7.43
CA LYS A 77 5.84 -5.19 -7.39
C LYS A 77 6.15 -4.23 -6.25
N SER A 78 6.51 -4.76 -5.08
CA SER A 78 6.97 -3.94 -3.95
C SER A 78 8.30 -3.29 -4.28
N TYR A 79 9.23 -4.01 -4.89
CA TYR A 79 10.50 -3.47 -5.36
C TYR A 79 10.33 -2.31 -6.34
N GLU A 80 9.47 -2.46 -7.37
CA GLU A 80 9.13 -1.37 -8.30
C GLU A 80 8.65 -0.11 -7.56
N ASN A 81 7.87 -0.29 -6.49
CA ASN A 81 7.38 0.81 -5.67
C ASN A 81 8.50 1.52 -4.89
N TYR A 82 9.46 0.76 -4.33
CA TYR A 82 10.66 1.33 -3.70
C TYR A 82 11.48 2.12 -4.72
N VAL A 83 11.81 1.50 -5.86
CA VAL A 83 12.57 2.16 -6.94
C VAL A 83 11.91 3.46 -7.40
N SER A 84 10.60 3.42 -7.67
CA SER A 84 9.86 4.59 -8.13
C SER A 84 9.93 5.76 -7.14
N LYS A 85 9.72 5.49 -5.85
CA LYS A 85 9.70 6.54 -4.83
C LYS A 85 11.09 7.07 -4.50
N LEU A 86 12.07 6.19 -4.39
CA LEU A 86 13.45 6.59 -4.14
C LEU A 86 14.07 7.34 -5.34
N ARG A 87 13.61 7.06 -6.57
CA ARG A 87 13.99 7.84 -7.74
C ARG A 87 13.53 9.31 -7.61
N ILE A 88 12.30 9.54 -7.17
CA ILE A 88 11.79 10.92 -6.96
C ILE A 88 12.56 11.60 -5.82
N PHE A 89 12.82 10.89 -4.73
CA PHE A 89 13.63 11.41 -3.62
C PHE A 89 15.04 11.77 -4.07
N ASN A 90 15.72 10.88 -4.78
CA ASN A 90 17.07 11.14 -5.31
C ASN A 90 17.10 12.32 -6.29
N ALA A 91 16.07 12.45 -7.15
CA ALA A 91 15.95 13.59 -8.05
C ALA A 91 15.79 14.91 -7.27
N TRP A 92 15.00 14.92 -6.21
CA TRP A 92 14.85 16.07 -5.33
C TRP A 92 16.14 16.39 -4.57
N LEU A 93 16.84 15.39 -4.01
CA LEU A 93 18.15 15.59 -3.39
C LEU A 93 19.12 16.26 -4.37
N LYS A 94 19.16 15.77 -5.61
CA LYS A 94 20.03 16.32 -6.66
C LYS A 94 19.69 17.77 -7.00
N SER A 95 18.41 18.10 -7.15
CA SER A 95 17.99 19.48 -7.44
C SER A 95 18.34 20.48 -6.31
N ASN A 96 18.45 19.96 -5.07
CA ASN A 96 18.85 20.75 -3.90
C ASN A 96 20.34 20.60 -3.53
N LYS A 97 21.16 19.96 -4.39
CA LYS A 97 22.61 19.74 -4.16
C LYS A 97 22.92 18.95 -2.87
N LEU A 98 22.04 18.04 -2.50
CA LEU A 98 22.13 17.20 -1.29
C LEU A 98 22.58 15.78 -1.58
N ASP A 99 22.60 15.36 -2.85
CA ASP A 99 22.90 13.97 -3.27
C ASP A 99 24.38 13.58 -3.11
N GLU A 100 25.28 14.60 -3.11
CA GLU A 100 26.71 14.41 -2.88
C GLU A 100 27.10 14.52 -1.40
N LEU A 101 26.17 14.92 -0.54
CA LEU A 101 26.41 14.96 0.89
C LEU A 101 26.57 13.56 1.47
N SER A 102 27.37 13.44 2.51
CA SER A 102 27.37 12.25 3.37
C SER A 102 25.96 12.01 3.92
N ILE A 103 25.57 10.76 4.05
CA ILE A 103 24.27 10.37 4.62
C ILE A 103 24.06 10.97 6.01
N THR A 104 25.11 11.16 6.77
CA THR A 104 25.10 11.77 8.11
C THR A 104 24.68 13.24 8.11
N ASN A 105 24.77 13.91 6.97
CA ASN A 105 24.42 15.33 6.82
C ASN A 105 22.97 15.55 6.33
N ILE A 106 22.28 14.48 6.02
CA ILE A 106 20.84 14.55 5.71
C ILE A 106 20.07 14.72 7.02
N SER A 107 19.52 15.89 7.21
CA SER A 107 18.80 16.27 8.44
C SER A 107 17.30 15.95 8.34
N ARG A 108 16.64 15.94 9.52
CA ARG A 108 15.19 15.88 9.61
C ARG A 108 14.50 17.01 8.82
N GLN A 109 15.08 18.22 8.81
CA GLN A 109 14.54 19.33 8.05
C GLN A 109 14.49 19.04 6.55
N HIS A 110 15.54 18.43 5.99
CA HIS A 110 15.53 18.03 4.59
C HIS A 110 14.39 17.06 4.26
N ILE A 111 14.04 16.15 5.18
CA ILE A 111 12.90 15.23 4.95
C ILE A 111 11.56 15.96 5.04
N ILE A 112 11.44 16.94 5.94
CA ILE A 112 10.25 17.81 6.02
C ILE A 112 10.12 18.63 4.73
N ASP A 113 11.19 19.23 4.23
CA ASP A 113 11.20 20.02 2.99
C ASP A 113 10.81 19.16 1.78
N PHE A 114 11.29 17.91 1.73
CA PHE A 114 10.85 16.96 0.72
C PHE A 114 9.35 16.65 0.84
N SER A 115 8.82 16.50 2.04
CA SER A 115 7.38 16.30 2.27
C SER A 115 6.54 17.50 1.79
N VAL A 116 7.04 18.72 2.00
CA VAL A 116 6.44 19.97 1.48
C VAL A 116 6.48 19.98 -0.05
N TYR A 117 7.63 19.68 -0.66
CA TYR A 117 7.77 19.55 -2.12
C TYR A 117 6.76 18.59 -2.72
N LEU A 118 6.58 17.40 -2.11
CA LEU A 118 5.58 16.43 -2.58
C LEU A 118 4.14 16.97 -2.50
N SER A 119 3.85 17.82 -1.52
CA SER A 119 2.52 18.43 -1.35
C SER A 119 2.29 19.62 -2.26
N SER A 120 3.24 20.56 -2.34
CA SER A 120 3.08 21.84 -3.03
C SER A 120 3.32 21.74 -4.53
N GLU A 121 4.43 21.12 -4.93
CA GLU A 121 4.84 21.06 -6.34
C GLU A 121 4.31 19.82 -7.04
N GLN A 122 4.41 18.65 -6.41
CA GLN A 122 3.90 17.39 -6.97
C GLN A 122 2.39 17.19 -6.73
N LYS A 123 1.75 18.04 -5.92
CA LYS A 123 0.31 18.01 -5.59
C LYS A 123 -0.23 16.64 -5.16
N LEU A 124 0.62 15.86 -4.48
CA LEU A 124 0.28 14.50 -4.07
C LEU A 124 -0.67 14.52 -2.86
N SER A 125 -1.54 13.50 -2.79
CA SER A 125 -2.42 13.32 -1.63
C SER A 125 -1.60 12.93 -0.38
N ARG A 126 -2.14 13.29 0.79
CA ARG A 126 -1.53 12.98 2.10
C ARG A 126 -1.18 11.50 2.25
N LEU A 127 -2.05 10.60 1.78
CA LEU A 127 -1.81 9.15 1.84
C LEU A 127 -0.62 8.74 0.96
N THR A 128 -0.49 9.35 -0.21
CA THR A 128 0.65 9.11 -1.11
C THR A 128 1.94 9.61 -0.50
N ILE A 129 1.95 10.83 0.05
CA ILE A 129 3.11 11.41 0.75
C ILE A 129 3.54 10.51 1.92
N LYS A 130 2.58 10.06 2.74
CA LYS A 130 2.87 9.11 3.83
C LYS A 130 3.62 7.87 3.34
N LYS A 131 3.24 7.32 2.18
CA LYS A 131 3.95 6.18 1.58
C LYS A 131 5.37 6.52 1.10
N TYR A 132 5.63 7.73 0.64
CA TYR A 132 6.99 8.18 0.34
C TYR A 132 7.84 8.23 1.60
N ILE A 133 7.32 8.89 2.65
CA ILE A 133 8.04 9.01 3.92
C ILE A 133 8.31 7.63 4.55
N GLN A 134 7.36 6.69 4.47
CA GLN A 134 7.57 5.32 4.96
C GLN A 134 8.73 4.61 4.24
N ILE A 135 8.89 4.79 2.94
CA ILE A 135 10.00 4.19 2.19
C ILE A 135 11.32 4.87 2.54
N ILE A 136 11.32 6.20 2.67
CA ILE A 136 12.50 6.96 3.09
C ILE A 136 12.89 6.57 4.52
N HIS A 137 11.93 6.43 5.42
CA HIS A 137 12.16 5.93 6.78
C HIS A 137 12.81 4.54 6.76
N SER A 138 12.34 3.63 5.89
CA SER A 138 12.95 2.29 5.75
C SER A 138 14.38 2.35 5.22
N PHE A 139 14.68 3.30 4.34
CA PHE A 139 16.05 3.55 3.86
C PHE A 139 16.96 4.03 4.98
N PHE A 140 16.53 5.01 5.75
CA PHE A 140 17.34 5.51 6.86
C PHE A 140 17.43 4.51 8.04
N ASN A 141 16.43 3.65 8.25
CA ASN A 141 16.57 2.52 9.20
C ASN A 141 17.65 1.54 8.73
N PHE A 142 17.73 1.23 7.45
CA PHE A 142 18.79 0.39 6.91
C PHE A 142 20.18 0.99 7.18
N GLU A 143 20.34 2.29 7.05
CA GLU A 143 21.59 2.99 7.34
C GLU A 143 21.88 3.06 8.86
N PHE A 144 20.82 3.20 9.67
CA PHE A 144 20.92 3.14 11.13
C PHE A 144 21.38 1.74 11.61
N ASP A 145 20.80 0.67 11.08
CA ASP A 145 21.16 -0.72 11.43
C ASP A 145 22.60 -1.05 11.03
N ARG A 146 23.17 -0.34 10.05
CA ARG A 146 24.57 -0.45 9.61
C ARG A 146 25.52 0.45 10.39
N ASN A 147 25.03 1.20 11.35
CA ASN A 147 25.78 2.22 12.08
C ASN A 147 26.37 3.33 11.18
N SER A 148 25.78 3.57 10.00
CA SER A 148 26.15 4.68 9.10
C SER A 148 25.64 6.01 9.61
N ILE A 149 24.53 6.01 10.35
CA ILE A 149 23.92 7.16 11.02
C ILE A 149 23.54 6.81 12.45
N ILE A 150 23.42 7.83 13.30
CA ILE A 150 23.12 7.66 14.74
C ILE A 150 21.61 7.77 14.99
N VAL A 151 20.91 8.56 14.17
CA VAL A 151 19.45 8.82 14.29
C VAL A 151 18.84 8.78 12.90
N ASN A 152 17.67 8.18 12.80
CA ASN A 152 16.91 8.21 11.56
C ASN A 152 16.27 9.61 11.34
N PRO A 153 16.69 10.40 10.35
CA PRO A 153 16.14 11.72 10.11
C PRO A 153 14.68 11.71 9.62
N ALA A 154 14.19 10.55 9.15
CA ALA A 154 12.81 10.38 8.70
C ALA A 154 11.87 9.90 9.83
N GLU A 155 12.31 9.90 11.09
CA GLU A 155 11.49 9.54 12.24
C GLU A 155 10.42 10.62 12.49
N ARG A 156 9.15 10.17 12.67
CA ARG A 156 8.00 11.02 13.04
C ARG A 156 7.83 12.28 12.18
N ILE A 157 8.03 12.18 10.86
CA ILE A 157 7.83 13.33 9.95
C ILE A 157 6.35 13.72 9.92
N PRO A 158 6.01 15.01 10.08
CA PRO A 158 4.65 15.50 9.90
C PRO A 158 4.13 15.17 8.50
N THR A 159 2.96 14.56 8.40
CA THR A 159 2.39 14.23 7.10
C THR A 159 1.69 15.45 6.51
N MET A 160 2.26 15.99 5.45
CA MET A 160 1.72 17.12 4.68
C MET A 160 0.66 16.63 3.67
N GLY A 161 -0.04 17.59 3.06
CA GLY A 161 -1.00 17.35 1.99
C GLY A 161 -2.45 17.18 2.48
N LYS A 162 -3.37 17.31 1.52
CA LYS A 162 -4.82 17.19 1.78
C LYS A 162 -5.22 15.73 1.95
N ILE A 163 -6.15 15.49 2.88
CA ILE A 163 -6.84 14.21 2.96
C ILE A 163 -7.81 14.16 1.78
N VAL A 164 -7.61 13.21 0.90
CA VAL A 164 -8.52 12.94 -0.22
C VAL A 164 -9.03 11.53 -0.03
N ASP A 165 -10.35 11.38 0.05
CA ASP A 165 -10.95 10.05 0.00
C ASP A 165 -10.95 9.59 -1.46
N CYS A 166 -10.06 8.67 -1.76
CA CYS A 166 -9.94 8.03 -3.08
C CYS A 166 -10.60 6.65 -3.10
N ALA A 167 -11.40 6.31 -2.09
CA ALA A 167 -12.11 5.03 -2.06
C ALA A 167 -13.02 4.92 -3.28
N ALA A 168 -13.12 3.72 -3.83
CA ALA A 168 -14.09 3.45 -4.90
C ALA A 168 -15.49 3.52 -4.31
N VAL A 169 -16.37 4.37 -4.91
CA VAL A 169 -17.75 4.52 -4.51
C VAL A 169 -18.57 3.35 -5.07
N PRO A 170 -19.41 2.69 -4.27
CA PRO A 170 -20.30 1.63 -4.73
C PRO A 170 -21.33 2.15 -5.72
N PHE A 171 -21.68 1.34 -6.72
CA PHE A 171 -22.72 1.68 -7.70
C PHE A 171 -24.11 1.66 -7.07
N GLN A 172 -24.93 2.63 -7.44
CA GLN A 172 -26.36 2.61 -7.18
C GLN A 172 -27.06 1.58 -8.07
N LYS A 173 -28.31 1.23 -7.75
CA LYS A 173 -29.09 0.23 -8.48
C LYS A 173 -29.27 0.60 -9.96
N ASP A 174 -29.56 1.86 -10.22
CA ASP A 174 -29.81 2.37 -11.57
C ASP A 174 -28.54 2.38 -12.42
N ASP A 175 -27.40 2.77 -11.84
CA ASP A 175 -26.10 2.73 -12.53
C ASP A 175 -25.72 1.30 -12.90
N ARG A 176 -25.99 0.32 -12.03
CA ARG A 176 -25.78 -1.10 -12.32
C ARG A 176 -26.62 -1.59 -13.48
N ALA A 177 -27.89 -1.17 -13.56
CA ALA A 177 -28.79 -1.53 -14.63
C ALA A 177 -28.31 -0.97 -15.98
N LYS A 178 -27.97 0.34 -16.02
CA LYS A 178 -27.38 0.98 -17.21
C LYS A 178 -26.11 0.32 -17.68
N LEU A 179 -25.19 0.03 -16.76
CA LEU A 179 -23.93 -0.64 -17.08
C LEU A 179 -24.14 -2.07 -17.59
N LYS A 180 -25.09 -2.82 -17.01
CA LYS A 180 -25.45 -4.14 -17.48
C LYS A 180 -25.95 -4.09 -18.91
N GLU A 181 -26.92 -3.23 -19.20
CA GLU A 181 -27.52 -3.07 -20.52
C GLU A 181 -26.47 -2.70 -21.58
N ALA A 182 -25.59 -1.73 -21.26
CA ALA A 182 -24.59 -1.26 -22.19
C ALA A 182 -23.44 -2.25 -22.44
N ILE A 183 -23.04 -3.02 -21.40
CA ILE A 183 -21.81 -3.84 -21.49
C ILE A 183 -22.11 -5.29 -21.88
N SER A 184 -23.21 -5.90 -21.38
CA SER A 184 -23.39 -7.36 -21.46
C SER A 184 -23.43 -7.90 -22.88
N GLY A 185 -24.08 -7.19 -23.81
CA GLY A 185 -24.14 -7.58 -25.23
C GLY A 185 -22.92 -7.13 -26.04
N ALA A 186 -22.40 -5.93 -25.75
CA ALA A 186 -21.34 -5.31 -26.54
C ALA A 186 -19.92 -5.80 -26.15
N ASP A 187 -19.72 -6.17 -24.89
CA ASP A 187 -18.45 -6.61 -24.34
C ASP A 187 -18.64 -7.70 -23.27
N PRO A 188 -19.02 -8.93 -23.66
CA PRO A 188 -19.29 -10.03 -22.72
C PRO A 188 -18.11 -10.35 -21.81
N GLN A 189 -16.88 -10.21 -22.29
CA GLN A 189 -15.67 -10.43 -21.46
C GLN A 189 -15.56 -9.39 -20.34
N LEU A 190 -15.80 -8.12 -20.63
CA LEU A 190 -15.80 -7.07 -19.62
C LEU A 190 -16.96 -7.26 -18.64
N TRP A 191 -18.14 -7.66 -19.15
CA TRP A 191 -19.29 -7.93 -18.28
C TRP A 191 -19.00 -9.09 -17.31
N LEU A 192 -18.45 -10.19 -17.80
CA LEU A 192 -17.97 -11.28 -16.93
C LEU A 192 -16.97 -10.78 -15.89
N ALA A 193 -16.04 -9.92 -16.26
CA ALA A 193 -15.07 -9.34 -15.33
C ALA A 193 -15.74 -8.49 -14.23
N CYS A 194 -16.81 -7.75 -14.55
CA CYS A 194 -17.63 -7.01 -13.59
C CYS A 194 -18.33 -7.96 -12.61
N GLN A 195 -18.94 -9.01 -13.12
CA GLN A 195 -19.68 -10.00 -12.33
C GLN A 195 -18.76 -10.80 -11.41
N VAL A 196 -17.60 -11.24 -11.89
CA VAL A 196 -16.59 -11.92 -11.07
C VAL A 196 -16.11 -11.05 -9.91
N GLN A 197 -15.96 -9.74 -10.12
CA GLN A 197 -15.66 -8.83 -9.02
C GLN A 197 -16.83 -8.68 -8.05
N TYR A 198 -18.04 -8.56 -8.57
CA TYR A 198 -19.24 -8.32 -7.78
C TYR A 198 -19.59 -9.54 -6.91
N TYR A 199 -19.69 -10.72 -7.51
CA TYR A 199 -20.15 -11.94 -6.83
C TYR A 199 -19.05 -12.70 -6.10
N CYS A 200 -17.82 -12.70 -6.62
CA CYS A 200 -16.72 -13.49 -6.07
C CYS A 200 -15.63 -12.64 -5.41
N ALA A 201 -15.83 -11.34 -5.33
CA ALA A 201 -14.91 -10.39 -4.71
C ALA A 201 -13.45 -10.51 -5.20
N ILE A 202 -13.25 -10.92 -6.46
CA ILE A 202 -11.93 -11.03 -7.10
C ILE A 202 -11.33 -9.64 -7.33
N ARG A 203 -10.05 -9.47 -7.06
CA ARG A 203 -9.34 -8.19 -7.25
C ARG A 203 -8.92 -8.02 -8.70
N PRO A 204 -9.20 -6.85 -9.35
CA PRO A 204 -8.97 -6.66 -10.78
C PRO A 204 -7.51 -6.67 -11.22
N GLY A 205 -6.57 -6.33 -10.32
CA GLY A 205 -5.16 -6.12 -10.66
C GLY A 205 -4.44 -7.39 -11.06
N THR A 206 -4.19 -8.29 -10.12
CA THR A 206 -3.49 -9.56 -10.36
C THR A 206 -4.46 -10.73 -10.48
N GLU A 207 -5.38 -10.89 -9.54
CA GLU A 207 -6.26 -12.05 -9.49
C GLU A 207 -7.14 -12.17 -10.75
N LEU A 208 -7.91 -11.13 -11.08
CA LEU A 208 -8.78 -11.14 -12.26
C LEU A 208 -7.95 -11.18 -13.56
N ARG A 209 -6.98 -10.26 -13.70
CA ARG A 209 -6.20 -10.13 -14.94
C ARG A 209 -5.42 -11.39 -15.29
N LEU A 210 -4.88 -12.08 -14.28
CA LEU A 210 -4.06 -13.28 -14.46
C LEU A 210 -4.87 -14.58 -14.28
N MET A 211 -6.20 -14.49 -14.17
CA MET A 211 -7.06 -15.64 -14.01
C MET A 211 -6.90 -16.60 -15.17
N LYS A 212 -6.57 -17.83 -14.89
CA LYS A 212 -6.49 -18.92 -15.88
C LYS A 212 -7.74 -19.81 -15.82
N LEU A 213 -8.02 -20.48 -16.92
CA LEU A 213 -9.10 -21.47 -16.97
C LEU A 213 -8.91 -22.60 -15.95
N SER A 214 -7.66 -22.96 -15.65
CA SER A 214 -7.32 -23.94 -14.61
C SER A 214 -7.69 -23.53 -13.18
N TRP A 215 -8.03 -22.26 -12.95
CA TRP A 215 -8.48 -21.81 -11.64
C TRP A 215 -9.97 -22.02 -11.40
N ILE A 216 -10.73 -22.32 -12.48
CA ILE A 216 -12.19 -22.49 -12.43
C ILE A 216 -12.49 -23.98 -12.27
N ASP A 217 -13.10 -24.34 -11.17
CA ASP A 217 -13.71 -25.64 -10.96
C ASP A 217 -15.21 -25.52 -11.28
N PHE A 218 -15.60 -26.00 -12.47
CA PHE A 218 -16.98 -25.94 -12.96
C PHE A 218 -17.90 -26.92 -12.26
N GLU A 219 -17.37 -27.98 -11.64
CA GLU A 219 -18.13 -28.98 -10.93
C GLU A 219 -18.43 -28.55 -9.51
N ASN A 220 -17.40 -28.10 -8.80
CA ASN A 220 -17.52 -27.65 -7.41
C ASN A 220 -17.89 -26.16 -7.28
N CYS A 221 -18.10 -25.45 -8.39
CA CYS A 221 -18.44 -24.03 -8.43
C CYS A 221 -17.48 -23.17 -7.61
N THR A 222 -16.16 -23.32 -7.84
CA THR A 222 -15.15 -22.57 -7.10
C THR A 222 -14.04 -21.99 -7.98
N PHE A 223 -13.46 -20.88 -7.54
CA PHE A 223 -12.16 -20.41 -8.01
C PHE A 223 -11.06 -20.85 -7.05
N ARG A 224 -10.00 -21.42 -7.57
CA ARG A 224 -8.75 -21.66 -6.84
C ARG A 224 -7.71 -20.62 -7.25
N ILE A 225 -7.49 -19.62 -6.39
CA ILE A 225 -6.54 -18.54 -6.63
C ILE A 225 -5.18 -18.96 -6.07
N PRO A 226 -4.14 -19.13 -6.90
CA PRO A 226 -2.81 -19.52 -6.44
C PRO A 226 -2.17 -18.44 -5.53
N ASN A 227 -1.33 -18.89 -4.59
CA ASN A 227 -0.63 -18.02 -3.64
C ASN A 227 0.25 -16.93 -4.29
N ILE A 228 0.82 -17.19 -5.46
CA ILE A 228 1.70 -16.25 -6.19
C ILE A 228 0.92 -15.02 -6.66
N GLU A 229 -0.33 -15.19 -7.08
CA GLU A 229 -1.21 -14.13 -7.56
C GLU A 229 -2.11 -13.55 -6.46
N ALA A 230 -2.29 -14.27 -5.36
CA ALA A 230 -3.05 -13.80 -4.22
C ALA A 230 -2.26 -12.72 -3.45
N LYS A 231 -2.94 -11.64 -3.08
CA LYS A 231 -2.31 -10.49 -2.39
C LYS A 231 -1.64 -10.86 -1.06
N ASN A 232 -2.12 -11.90 -0.40
CA ASN A 232 -1.68 -12.38 0.92
C ASN A 232 -0.75 -13.60 0.84
N ASN A 233 -0.28 -13.98 -0.35
CA ASN A 233 0.62 -15.13 -0.61
C ASN A 233 0.07 -16.47 -0.07
N LYS A 234 -1.25 -16.64 -0.05
CA LYS A 234 -1.93 -17.90 0.32
C LYS A 234 -2.84 -18.32 -0.82
N THR A 235 -2.85 -19.64 -1.12
CA THR A 235 -3.84 -20.20 -2.03
C THR A 235 -5.22 -20.07 -1.38
N GLU A 236 -6.18 -19.52 -2.12
CA GLU A 236 -7.53 -19.27 -1.63
C GLU A 236 -8.57 -19.90 -2.53
N ILE A 237 -9.63 -20.40 -1.93
CA ILE A 237 -10.79 -20.94 -2.64
C ILE A 237 -11.95 -19.96 -2.44
N VAL A 238 -12.62 -19.62 -3.54
CA VAL A 238 -13.76 -18.69 -3.56
C VAL A 238 -14.93 -19.38 -4.25
N SER A 239 -16.09 -19.39 -3.59
CA SER A 239 -17.30 -19.93 -4.17
C SER A 239 -17.81 -19.06 -5.33
N ILE A 240 -18.31 -19.70 -6.38
CA ILE A 240 -18.93 -19.07 -7.54
C ILE A 240 -20.43 -19.39 -7.51
N PRO A 241 -21.33 -18.39 -7.57
CA PRO A 241 -22.75 -18.68 -7.70
C PRO A 241 -23.07 -19.49 -8.97
N GLN A 242 -24.02 -20.42 -8.87
CA GLN A 242 -24.35 -21.34 -9.98
C GLN A 242 -24.67 -20.60 -11.28
N PHE A 243 -25.50 -19.52 -11.21
CA PHE A 243 -25.85 -18.75 -12.40
C PHE A 243 -24.64 -18.12 -13.11
N LEU A 244 -23.55 -17.79 -12.36
CA LEU A 244 -22.32 -17.26 -12.96
C LEU A 244 -21.51 -18.40 -13.62
N ILE A 245 -21.55 -19.61 -13.09
CA ILE A 245 -21.04 -20.80 -13.75
C ILE A 245 -21.78 -21.06 -15.07
N ASP A 246 -23.11 -20.92 -15.06
CA ASP A 246 -23.93 -21.13 -16.25
C ASP A 246 -23.62 -20.08 -17.33
N GLU A 247 -23.39 -18.83 -16.94
CA GLU A 247 -22.93 -17.76 -17.84
C GLU A 247 -21.52 -18.04 -18.39
N MET A 248 -20.59 -18.51 -17.56
CA MET A 248 -19.26 -18.93 -18.03
C MET A 248 -19.34 -20.10 -19.01
N LYS A 249 -20.28 -21.04 -18.79
CA LYS A 249 -20.55 -22.14 -19.73
C LYS A 249 -21.18 -21.62 -21.02
N ALA A 250 -22.08 -20.67 -20.97
CA ALA A 250 -22.66 -20.01 -22.15
C ALA A 250 -21.57 -19.29 -22.98
N LEU A 251 -20.55 -18.73 -22.34
CA LEU A 251 -19.36 -18.19 -22.98
C LEU A 251 -18.36 -19.30 -23.42
N GLN A 252 -18.75 -20.58 -23.33
CA GLN A 252 -17.97 -21.75 -23.74
C GLN A 252 -16.61 -21.91 -23.05
N LEU A 253 -16.41 -21.30 -21.87
CA LEU A 253 -15.12 -21.36 -21.18
C LEU A 253 -14.72 -22.78 -20.75
N HIS A 254 -15.68 -23.67 -20.47
CA HIS A 254 -15.47 -25.05 -20.08
C HIS A 254 -14.96 -25.95 -21.24
N LEU A 255 -15.19 -25.51 -22.49
CA LEU A 255 -14.83 -26.28 -23.71
C LEU A 255 -13.36 -26.12 -24.11
N PHE A 256 -12.64 -25.13 -23.58
CA PHE A 256 -11.23 -24.99 -23.88
C PHE A 256 -10.42 -26.15 -23.30
N THR A 257 -9.65 -26.82 -24.13
CA THR A 257 -8.78 -27.93 -23.74
C THR A 257 -7.54 -27.46 -22.98
N ASP A 258 -6.90 -26.40 -23.46
CA ASP A 258 -5.76 -25.80 -22.74
C ASP A 258 -6.25 -24.95 -21.55
N LYS A 259 -6.12 -25.51 -20.36
CA LYS A 259 -6.49 -24.84 -19.11
C LYS A 259 -5.49 -23.79 -18.63
N ASN A 260 -4.32 -23.63 -19.28
CA ASN A 260 -3.35 -22.59 -18.98
C ASN A 260 -3.66 -21.24 -19.61
N LEU A 261 -4.64 -21.19 -20.52
CA LEU A 261 -5.07 -19.94 -21.11
C LEU A 261 -5.64 -18.99 -20.05
N TYR A 262 -5.34 -17.69 -20.22
CA TYR A 262 -5.94 -16.64 -19.40
C TYR A 262 -7.41 -16.43 -19.84
N VAL A 263 -8.33 -16.45 -18.88
CA VAL A 263 -9.77 -16.19 -19.11
C VAL A 263 -9.97 -14.84 -19.80
N PHE A 264 -9.26 -13.84 -19.34
CA PHE A 264 -9.27 -12.46 -19.87
C PHE A 264 -8.07 -12.25 -20.81
N GLY A 265 -8.09 -12.93 -21.94
CA GLY A 265 -7.10 -12.80 -22.98
C GLY A 265 -7.42 -11.68 -23.98
N LYS A 266 -6.55 -11.49 -24.96
CA LYS A 266 -6.77 -10.57 -26.08
C LYS A 266 -7.98 -10.97 -26.93
N TYR A 267 -8.56 -10.02 -27.64
CA TYR A 267 -9.66 -10.23 -28.60
C TYR A 267 -10.97 -10.75 -27.97
N GLY A 268 -11.22 -10.43 -26.68
CA GLY A 268 -12.47 -10.75 -26.01
C GLY A 268 -12.67 -12.22 -25.65
N ARG A 269 -11.62 -13.07 -25.74
CA ARG A 269 -11.68 -14.52 -25.50
C ARG A 269 -10.47 -15.02 -24.71
N PRO A 270 -10.51 -16.24 -24.17
CA PRO A 270 -9.35 -16.84 -23.53
C PRO A 270 -8.14 -16.93 -24.48
N GLY A 271 -6.94 -16.72 -23.96
CA GLY A 271 -5.73 -16.69 -24.75
C GLY A 271 -4.44 -16.88 -23.96
N PRO A 272 -3.30 -17.10 -24.65
CA PRO A 272 -2.01 -17.41 -24.01
C PRO A 272 -1.40 -16.19 -23.29
N GLU A 273 -1.86 -14.98 -23.61
CA GLU A 273 -1.38 -13.75 -22.99
C GLU A 273 -2.51 -13.04 -22.23
N PRO A 274 -2.23 -12.57 -20.99
CA PRO A 274 -3.21 -11.80 -20.25
C PRO A 274 -3.36 -10.40 -20.84
N LEU A 275 -4.48 -9.76 -20.58
CA LEU A 275 -4.69 -8.34 -20.90
C LEU A 275 -3.65 -7.44 -20.19
N GLY A 276 -3.38 -6.29 -20.77
CA GLY A 276 -2.55 -5.25 -20.14
C GLY A 276 -3.10 -4.80 -18.78
N LYS A 277 -2.22 -4.28 -17.93
CA LYS A 277 -2.55 -3.92 -16.51
C LYS A 277 -3.78 -3.01 -16.39
N ASN A 278 -4.02 -2.16 -17.36
CA ASN A 278 -5.09 -1.15 -17.31
C ASN A 278 -6.26 -1.43 -18.26
N THR A 279 -6.13 -2.41 -19.16
CA THR A 279 -7.07 -2.63 -20.28
C THR A 279 -8.52 -2.75 -19.83
N MET A 280 -8.82 -3.57 -18.80
CA MET A 280 -10.19 -3.71 -18.29
C MET A 280 -10.73 -2.40 -17.70
N ARG A 281 -9.88 -1.69 -16.94
CA ARG A 281 -10.24 -0.38 -16.37
C ARG A 281 -10.54 0.64 -17.48
N ASP A 282 -9.72 0.69 -18.50
CA ASP A 282 -9.85 1.67 -19.58
C ASP A 282 -11.06 1.35 -20.46
N ARG A 283 -11.34 0.06 -20.70
CA ARG A 283 -12.60 -0.39 -21.35
C ARG A 283 -13.82 0.01 -20.53
N PHE A 284 -13.83 -0.28 -19.22
CA PHE A 284 -14.91 0.09 -18.31
C PHE A 284 -15.13 1.62 -18.26
N ASN A 285 -14.04 2.40 -18.20
CA ASN A 285 -14.15 3.86 -18.14
C ASN A 285 -14.85 4.44 -19.36
N ARG A 286 -14.66 3.87 -20.56
CA ARG A 286 -15.38 4.31 -21.78
C ARG A 286 -16.90 4.17 -21.62
N TYR A 287 -17.38 3.02 -21.13
CA TYR A 287 -18.82 2.82 -20.86
C TYR A 287 -19.31 3.78 -19.77
N ARG A 288 -18.55 3.93 -18.69
CA ARG A 288 -18.89 4.85 -17.61
C ARG A 288 -19.04 6.29 -18.11
N GLU A 289 -18.13 6.76 -18.96
CA GLU A 289 -18.14 8.10 -19.54
C GLU A 289 -19.33 8.30 -20.49
N VAL A 290 -19.62 7.35 -21.37
CA VAL A 290 -20.77 7.39 -22.27
C VAL A 290 -22.09 7.41 -21.51
N LEU A 291 -22.16 6.73 -20.37
CA LEU A 291 -23.36 6.69 -19.53
C LEU A 291 -23.41 7.85 -18.51
N GLU A 292 -22.48 8.79 -18.56
CA GLU A 292 -22.38 9.95 -17.66
C GLU A 292 -22.34 9.57 -16.16
N ILE A 293 -21.82 8.38 -15.85
CA ILE A 293 -21.67 7.92 -14.47
C ILE A 293 -20.41 8.56 -13.84
N SER A 294 -20.53 9.03 -12.59
CA SER A 294 -19.48 9.74 -11.88
C SER A 294 -18.12 9.04 -11.93
N PRO A 295 -17.00 9.77 -12.10
CA PRO A 295 -15.64 9.22 -12.08
C PRO A 295 -15.23 8.61 -10.75
N ASP A 296 -15.97 8.81 -9.67
CA ASP A 296 -15.77 8.16 -8.38
C ASP A 296 -16.13 6.67 -8.41
N HIS A 297 -17.02 6.30 -9.34
CA HIS A 297 -17.34 4.91 -9.65
C HIS A 297 -16.26 4.31 -10.55
N LYS A 298 -15.39 3.50 -9.97
CA LYS A 298 -14.25 2.88 -10.64
C LYS A 298 -14.55 1.43 -11.02
N PHE A 299 -13.78 0.83 -11.90
CA PHE A 299 -13.88 -0.60 -12.19
C PHE A 299 -13.82 -1.47 -10.92
N TYR A 300 -13.03 -1.07 -9.91
CA TYR A 300 -12.97 -1.72 -8.61
C TYR A 300 -14.23 -1.56 -7.75
N SER A 301 -15.12 -0.60 -8.09
CA SER A 301 -16.39 -0.39 -7.41
C SER A 301 -17.33 -1.59 -7.44
N TRP A 302 -17.21 -2.46 -8.46
CA TRP A 302 -17.97 -3.72 -8.54
C TRP A 302 -17.78 -4.59 -7.31
N LYS A 303 -16.52 -4.78 -6.87
CA LYS A 303 -16.22 -5.54 -5.65
C LYS A 303 -16.83 -4.89 -4.40
N HIS A 304 -16.75 -3.56 -4.27
CA HIS A 304 -17.32 -2.84 -3.14
C HIS A 304 -18.85 -2.93 -3.13
N THR A 305 -19.47 -2.81 -4.31
CA THR A 305 -20.91 -2.94 -4.47
C THR A 305 -21.38 -4.34 -4.09
N GLY A 306 -20.68 -5.38 -4.54
CA GLY A 306 -20.97 -6.77 -4.17
C GLY A 306 -20.88 -7.02 -2.67
N ALA A 307 -19.83 -6.51 -2.02
CA ALA A 307 -19.65 -6.61 -0.58
C ALA A 307 -20.82 -5.98 0.19
N ILE A 308 -21.25 -4.77 -0.21
CA ILE A 308 -22.38 -4.07 0.40
C ILE A 308 -23.69 -4.82 0.14
N SER A 309 -23.91 -5.30 -1.08
CA SER A 309 -25.08 -6.08 -1.40
C SER A 309 -25.19 -7.36 -0.55
N LEU A 310 -24.08 -8.05 -0.31
CA LEU A 310 -24.07 -9.22 0.58
C LEU A 310 -24.50 -8.86 2.01
N ILE A 311 -24.00 -7.74 2.56
CA ILE A 311 -24.40 -7.28 3.88
C ILE A 311 -25.89 -6.95 3.91
N GLN A 312 -26.38 -6.20 2.92
CA GLN A 312 -27.80 -5.84 2.81
C GLN A 312 -28.73 -7.05 2.71
N ASN A 313 -28.23 -8.15 2.16
CA ASN A 313 -28.91 -9.44 2.08
C ASN A 313 -28.68 -10.34 3.32
N GLY A 314 -28.16 -9.81 4.42
CA GLY A 314 -28.05 -10.51 5.70
C GLY A 314 -26.80 -11.39 5.85
N ALA A 315 -25.77 -11.24 5.01
CA ALA A 315 -24.52 -11.98 5.19
C ALA A 315 -23.86 -11.59 6.52
N LYS A 316 -23.45 -12.61 7.29
CA LYS A 316 -22.80 -12.37 8.57
C LYS A 316 -21.43 -11.71 8.35
N PRO A 317 -21.01 -10.78 9.23
CA PRO A 317 -19.74 -10.08 9.09
C PRO A 317 -18.50 -10.99 8.96
N TYR A 318 -18.52 -12.14 9.64
CA TYR A 318 -17.45 -13.12 9.56
C TYR A 318 -17.38 -13.80 8.18
N ASP A 319 -18.51 -14.19 7.62
CA ASP A 319 -18.61 -14.80 6.30
C ASP A 319 -18.18 -13.81 5.21
N LEU A 320 -18.58 -12.54 5.36
CA LEU A 320 -18.14 -11.46 4.49
C LEU A 320 -16.62 -11.27 4.55
N LYS A 321 -16.01 -11.26 5.75
CA LYS A 321 -14.56 -11.19 5.91
C LYS A 321 -13.84 -12.29 5.13
N ASN A 322 -14.33 -13.53 5.24
CA ASN A 322 -13.76 -14.69 4.58
C ASN A 322 -13.95 -14.59 3.06
N HIS A 323 -15.14 -14.23 2.60
CA HIS A 323 -15.46 -14.03 1.18
C HIS A 323 -14.59 -12.92 0.54
N LEU A 324 -14.39 -11.80 1.22
CA LEU A 324 -13.52 -10.71 0.79
C LEU A 324 -12.04 -11.02 0.91
N ARG A 325 -11.69 -12.10 1.63
CA ARG A 325 -10.32 -12.54 1.91
C ARG A 325 -9.50 -11.45 2.60
N HIS A 326 -10.09 -10.86 3.67
CA HIS A 326 -9.41 -9.88 4.48
C HIS A 326 -8.59 -10.53 5.59
N ALA A 327 -7.33 -10.12 5.73
CA ALA A 327 -6.44 -10.63 6.77
C ALA A 327 -6.91 -10.21 8.18
N SER A 328 -7.50 -9.01 8.32
CA SER A 328 -8.03 -8.49 9.58
C SER A 328 -9.50 -8.12 9.45
N PHE A 329 -10.23 -8.21 10.56
CA PHE A 329 -11.63 -7.81 10.63
C PHE A 329 -11.79 -6.28 10.45
N ALA A 330 -10.82 -5.48 10.89
CA ALA A 330 -10.85 -4.03 10.76
C ALA A 330 -11.09 -3.56 9.31
N THR A 331 -10.53 -4.28 8.31
CA THR A 331 -10.79 -3.95 6.90
C THR A 331 -12.24 -4.23 6.49
N THR A 332 -12.90 -5.21 7.08
CA THR A 332 -14.32 -5.53 6.82
C THR A 332 -15.24 -4.56 7.55
N GLU A 333 -14.85 -4.12 8.74
CA GLU A 333 -15.57 -3.14 9.53
C GLU A 333 -15.76 -1.80 8.79
N GLU A 334 -14.81 -1.40 7.93
CA GLU A 334 -14.98 -0.21 7.08
C GLU A 334 -16.21 -0.31 6.16
N TYR A 335 -16.54 -1.50 5.67
CA TYR A 335 -17.77 -1.73 4.88
C TYR A 335 -19.02 -1.65 5.75
N LEU A 336 -18.96 -2.19 6.96
CA LEU A 336 -20.07 -2.17 7.91
C LEU A 336 -20.37 -0.73 8.34
N LYS A 337 -19.35 0.08 8.64
CA LYS A 337 -19.49 1.50 9.01
C LYS A 337 -20.11 2.34 7.88
N LYS A 338 -19.76 2.09 6.63
CA LYS A 338 -20.32 2.81 5.48
C LYS A 338 -21.81 2.50 5.29
N GLN A 339 -22.29 1.37 5.77
CA GLN A 339 -23.70 0.99 5.73
C GLN A 339 -24.50 1.51 6.93
N SER A 340 -23.90 1.56 8.12
CA SER A 340 -24.53 2.00 9.37
C SER A 340 -24.79 3.50 9.46
N GLY A 341 -24.49 4.28 8.42
CA GLY A 341 -24.96 5.67 8.29
C GLY A 341 -26.50 5.81 8.22
N ASN A 342 -27.22 4.69 8.04
CA ASN A 342 -28.65 4.58 8.30
C ASN A 342 -28.85 3.82 9.62
N THR A 343 -29.20 4.55 10.63
CA THR A 343 -29.44 4.12 12.02
C THR A 343 -30.73 3.31 12.17
N ASP A 344 -30.84 2.17 11.52
CA ASP A 344 -31.79 1.16 11.95
C ASP A 344 -31.05 0.19 12.87
N ASN A 345 -30.95 0.59 14.12
CA ASN A 345 -30.58 -0.29 15.23
C ASN A 345 -31.70 -1.31 15.44
N ASN A 346 -31.78 -2.32 14.61
CA ASN A 346 -32.67 -3.47 14.79
C ASN A 346 -32.22 -4.36 15.99
N ILE A 347 -31.50 -3.80 16.95
CA ILE A 347 -31.10 -4.51 18.17
C ILE A 347 -32.36 -5.00 18.92
N SER A 348 -33.45 -4.23 18.90
CA SER A 348 -34.71 -4.62 19.51
C SER A 348 -35.31 -5.89 18.90
N THR A 349 -35.04 -6.20 17.64
CA THR A 349 -35.53 -7.43 16.99
C THR A 349 -34.77 -8.67 17.40
N PHE A 350 -33.59 -8.51 18.02
CA PHE A 350 -32.75 -9.60 18.55
C PHE A 350 -32.84 -9.72 20.07
N ALA A 351 -33.54 -8.79 20.74
CA ALA A 351 -33.77 -8.88 22.18
C ALA A 351 -34.82 -9.95 22.46
N THR A 352 -34.47 -10.96 23.25
CA THR A 352 -35.40 -11.94 23.82
C THR A 352 -35.74 -11.54 25.26
N GLU A 353 -37.01 -11.67 25.68
CA GLU A 353 -37.37 -11.56 27.08
C GLU A 353 -36.61 -12.61 27.90
N ILE A 354 -36.14 -12.19 29.09
CA ILE A 354 -35.44 -13.07 30.06
C ILE A 354 -36.44 -13.94 30.82
#